data_747a15076d3b9146d9061780c0b11ff7
#
_entry.id   747a15076d3b9146d9061780c0b11ff7
#
_cell.length_a   1.000
_cell.length_b   1.000
_cell.length_c   1.000
_cell.angle_alpha   90.00
_cell.angle_beta   90.00
_cell.angle_gamma   90.00
#
_symmetry.space_group_name_H-M   'P 1'
#
loop_
_entity.id
_entity.type
_entity.pdbx_description
1 polymer ?
#
loop_
_entity_poly.entity_id
_entity_poly.type
_entity_poly.pdbx_seq_one_letter_code
_entity_poly.pdbx_strand_id
1 'polypeptide(L)'
;MEVKKNAVKRINSDQFRLKLQGYLADPSKYNCSVTLGYPRTAQKSYGRERRLLMCYPAVVLGGGGWRRRLEILRNSCPDDQCRIHRLTHNSVFDAENQKKTCVSAEMMTTNGEVWRIPEAISLEVPAMAQLRINDMSDDVSVKSTLLKLRLFYQGCDDVGVFTSKSISVVSKPHRSVSVTPVSNNLSFKSGDIITLSVRSTKMTRNLCVNGGVICGDLPYYSTFTIHLVDENMEEGTQIKVRENETITYGSVVKLVDTEENIGLPKMRILRADERGIDLSTEPGLYEVLHFQRAAFQFLDDPNLFLGLDDKDYQTVRAKPCIQSGFLSKTGQRIIEPIPTETWLLIPHETIVYTFAEPDGCADGPVTPAPLFESCMEFAKGEYVTVNGMGFTPRLQAFLDDIPLDTYYKNSESVVCRLPTDEEREVSVARLRAAGIQPKSQLCLLRDDGVIYPSTFNFPRKSIVKEEPSC
;
A
#
# COMPACT_ATOMS: atom_id res chain seq x y z
N MET A 1 12.46 0.99 -36.02
CA MET A 1 11.94 1.32 -34.68
C MET A 1 12.58 2.60 -34.19
N GLU A 2 11.79 3.70 -34.12
CA GLU A 2 12.31 5.04 -33.79
C GLU A 2 12.43 5.22 -32.25
N VAL A 3 13.43 4.60 -31.64
CA VAL A 3 13.72 4.81 -30.19
C VAL A 3 14.62 6.06 -29.99
N LYS A 4 15.14 6.67 -31.04
CA LYS A 4 16.18 7.71 -30.93
C LYS A 4 15.71 9.13 -30.60
N LYS A 5 14.41 9.44 -30.54
CA LYS A 5 13.96 10.85 -30.46
C LYS A 5 13.79 11.39 -29.04
N ASN A 6 13.76 10.58 -27.98
CA ASN A 6 13.48 11.01 -26.60
C ASN A 6 14.54 10.54 -25.59
N ALA A 7 15.80 10.47 -25.98
CA ALA A 7 16.88 10.18 -25.02
C ALA A 7 16.98 11.32 -23.99
N VAL A 8 16.92 10.97 -22.72
CA VAL A 8 17.19 11.92 -21.64
C VAL A 8 18.62 12.43 -21.77
N LYS A 9 18.82 13.74 -21.70
CA LYS A 9 20.15 14.34 -21.75
C LYS A 9 21.01 13.71 -20.65
N ARG A 10 22.13 13.05 -21.02
CA ARG A 10 23.05 12.49 -20.02
C ARG A 10 23.51 13.58 -19.06
N ILE A 11 23.18 13.40 -17.81
CA ILE A 11 23.64 14.25 -16.72
C ILE A 11 25.14 14.00 -16.53
N ASN A 12 25.90 14.99 -16.03
CA ASN A 12 27.35 14.87 -15.78
C ASN A 12 27.62 13.64 -14.88
N SER A 13 28.07 12.54 -15.51
CA SER A 13 28.01 11.20 -14.92
C SER A 13 28.89 11.01 -13.71
N ASP A 14 30.00 11.76 -13.59
CA ASP A 14 31.00 11.52 -12.54
C ASP A 14 30.56 12.07 -11.16
N GLN A 15 29.96 13.25 -11.14
CA GLN A 15 29.45 13.84 -9.90
C GLN A 15 28.30 12.98 -9.32
N PHE A 16 27.39 12.52 -10.17
CA PHE A 16 26.28 11.67 -9.74
C PHE A 16 26.71 10.26 -9.37
N ARG A 17 27.77 9.75 -9.98
CA ARG A 17 28.36 8.47 -9.58
C ARG A 17 28.86 8.50 -8.14
N LEU A 18 29.55 9.56 -7.73
CA LEU A 18 30.00 9.72 -6.34
C LEU A 18 28.84 9.82 -5.35
N LYS A 19 27.76 10.53 -5.72
CA LYS A 19 26.54 10.58 -4.92
C LYS A 19 25.90 9.21 -4.72
N LEU A 20 25.78 8.44 -5.82
CA LEU A 20 25.26 7.09 -5.79
C LEU A 20 26.14 6.17 -4.95
N GLN A 21 27.44 6.23 -5.06
CA GLN A 21 28.36 5.45 -4.23
C GLN A 21 28.18 5.77 -2.74
N GLY A 22 28.06 7.06 -2.38
CA GLY A 22 27.74 7.48 -1.01
C GLY A 22 26.39 6.93 -0.51
N TYR A 23 25.38 6.93 -1.38
CA TYR A 23 24.09 6.33 -1.09
C TYR A 23 24.16 4.79 -0.96
N LEU A 24 24.80 4.11 -1.92
CA LEU A 24 24.91 2.64 -1.96
C LEU A 24 25.74 2.07 -0.78
N ALA A 25 26.64 2.87 -0.20
CA ALA A 25 27.39 2.47 0.99
C ALA A 25 26.48 2.26 2.21
N ASP A 26 25.47 3.09 2.39
CA ASP A 26 24.48 2.97 3.48
C ASP A 26 23.13 3.55 3.07
N PRO A 27 22.32 2.80 2.29
CA PRO A 27 20.98 3.26 1.88
C PRO A 27 20.04 3.55 3.05
N SER A 28 20.19 2.82 4.17
CA SER A 28 19.32 2.97 5.35
C SER A 28 19.42 4.37 5.98
N LYS A 29 20.58 4.98 5.91
CA LYS A 29 20.85 6.33 6.39
C LYS A 29 20.11 7.41 5.60
N TYR A 30 19.90 7.19 4.30
CA TYR A 30 19.41 8.21 3.38
C TYR A 30 17.96 8.01 2.95
N ASN A 31 17.46 6.78 3.00
CA ASN A 31 16.09 6.49 2.57
C ASN A 31 15.06 7.19 3.45
N CYS A 32 14.17 7.93 2.77
CA CYS A 32 12.88 8.38 3.29
C CYS A 32 11.79 7.56 2.62
N SER A 33 11.00 6.84 3.39
CA SER A 33 9.80 6.18 2.87
C SER A 33 8.53 6.89 3.31
N VAL A 34 7.56 6.93 2.39
CA VAL A 34 6.20 7.42 2.59
C VAL A 34 5.27 6.31 2.19
N THR A 35 4.67 5.66 3.17
CA THR A 35 3.67 4.62 2.96
C THR A 35 2.29 5.24 3.06
N LEU A 36 1.48 5.04 2.05
CA LEU A 36 0.09 5.50 1.98
C LEU A 36 -0.83 4.28 1.85
N GLY A 37 -1.60 4.01 2.90
CA GLY A 37 -2.63 2.98 2.94
C GLY A 37 -4.01 3.59 2.72
N TYR A 38 -4.86 2.96 1.91
CA TYR A 38 -6.18 3.50 1.58
C TYR A 38 -7.12 2.42 1.00
N PRO A 39 -8.45 2.62 1.10
CA PRO A 39 -9.41 1.71 0.46
C PRO A 39 -9.38 1.86 -1.06
N ARG A 40 -9.31 0.74 -1.82
CA ARG A 40 -9.39 0.75 -3.30
C ARG A 40 -10.76 1.18 -3.83
N THR A 41 -11.78 1.10 -2.99
CA THR A 41 -13.15 1.49 -3.34
C THR A 41 -13.73 2.34 -2.22
N ALA A 42 -14.53 3.32 -2.56
CA ALA A 42 -15.16 4.23 -1.63
C ALA A 42 -16.65 4.42 -1.93
N GLN A 43 -17.43 4.71 -0.91
CA GLN A 43 -18.86 5.01 -1.08
C GLN A 43 -19.10 6.51 -1.04
N LYS A 44 -19.90 7.02 -1.99
CA LYS A 44 -20.30 8.44 -2.03
C LYS A 44 -21.13 8.84 -0.81
N SER A 45 -20.96 10.08 -0.38
CA SER A 45 -21.88 10.77 0.52
C SER A 45 -22.91 11.58 -0.27
N TYR A 46 -24.18 11.50 0.09
CA TYR A 46 -25.26 12.21 -0.57
C TYR A 46 -25.90 13.23 0.37
N GLY A 47 -26.09 14.43 -0.11
CA GLY A 47 -26.79 15.49 0.59
C GLY A 47 -26.19 15.77 1.97
N ARG A 48 -26.97 15.54 3.04
CA ARG A 48 -26.53 15.73 4.44
C ARG A 48 -25.81 14.53 5.06
N GLU A 49 -25.69 13.43 4.34
CA GLU A 49 -24.98 12.26 4.83
C GLU A 49 -23.48 12.55 4.95
N ARG A 50 -22.89 12.09 6.05
CA ARG A 50 -21.45 12.17 6.30
C ARG A 50 -20.85 10.77 6.33
N ARG A 51 -20.56 10.22 5.16
CA ARG A 51 -19.90 8.91 5.05
C ARG A 51 -18.41 9.11 4.93
N LEU A 52 -17.70 8.82 6.00
CA LEU A 52 -16.25 8.77 5.97
C LEU A 52 -15.77 7.59 5.11
N LEU A 53 -14.60 7.70 4.54
CA LEU A 53 -13.92 6.55 3.94
C LEU A 53 -13.78 5.47 5.02
N MET A 54 -14.33 4.30 4.73
CA MET A 54 -14.15 3.15 5.61
C MET A 54 -12.69 2.72 5.51
N CYS A 55 -12.08 2.37 6.64
CA CYS A 55 -10.63 2.26 6.80
C CYS A 55 -9.98 3.60 6.44
N TYR A 56 -9.82 4.42 7.44
CA TYR A 56 -9.27 5.77 7.26
C TYR A 56 -7.94 5.71 6.53
N PRO A 57 -7.75 6.51 5.47
CA PRO A 57 -6.43 6.58 4.84
C PRO A 57 -5.36 6.87 5.88
N ALA A 58 -4.29 6.09 5.79
CA ALA A 58 -3.18 6.14 6.75
C ALA A 58 -1.88 6.52 6.05
N VAL A 59 -1.07 7.29 6.74
CA VAL A 59 0.29 7.63 6.31
C VAL A 59 1.28 7.15 7.36
N VAL A 60 2.33 6.46 6.89
CA VAL A 60 3.46 6.06 7.74
C VAL A 60 4.74 6.59 7.11
N LEU A 61 5.56 7.27 7.90
CA LEU A 61 6.90 7.70 7.50
C LEU A 61 7.93 6.76 8.09
N GLY A 62 8.88 6.31 7.26
CA GLY A 62 9.95 5.40 7.68
C GLY A 62 11.30 5.75 7.07
N GLY A 63 12.36 5.16 7.63
CA GLY A 63 13.73 5.31 7.17
C GLY A 63 14.53 6.44 7.84
N GLY A 64 15.86 6.25 7.87
CA GLY A 64 16.79 7.15 8.54
C GLY A 64 16.92 8.53 7.89
N GLY A 65 16.58 8.64 6.61
CA GLY A 65 16.65 9.87 5.83
C GLY A 65 15.83 11.02 6.42
N TRP A 66 14.70 10.73 7.07
CA TRP A 66 13.89 11.76 7.72
C TRP A 66 14.60 12.48 8.84
N ARG A 67 15.38 11.76 9.65
CA ARG A 67 16.21 12.35 10.73
C ARG A 67 17.31 13.24 10.15
N ARG A 68 18.02 12.71 9.14
CA ARG A 68 19.05 13.46 8.43
C ARG A 68 18.50 14.75 7.79
N ARG A 69 17.34 14.65 7.14
CA ARG A 69 16.67 15.81 6.55
C ARG A 69 16.36 16.89 7.59
N LEU A 70 15.85 16.48 8.74
CA LEU A 70 15.58 17.39 9.86
C LEU A 70 16.86 18.06 10.39
N GLU A 71 17.97 17.32 10.52
CA GLU A 71 19.27 17.86 10.93
C GLU A 71 19.79 18.91 9.94
N ILE A 72 19.69 18.65 8.63
CA ILE A 72 20.09 19.58 7.58
C ILE A 72 19.27 20.86 7.66
N LEU A 73 17.97 20.77 7.77
CA LEU A 73 17.07 21.92 7.86
C LEU A 73 17.36 22.76 9.12
N ARG A 74 17.67 22.13 10.25
CA ARG A 74 18.10 22.83 11.48
C ARG A 74 19.37 23.64 11.26
N ASN A 75 20.36 23.04 10.61
CA ASN A 75 21.66 23.69 10.38
C ASN A 75 21.59 24.80 9.31
N SER A 76 20.61 24.73 8.41
CA SER A 76 20.42 25.73 7.35
C SER A 76 19.60 26.94 7.79
N CYS A 77 18.92 26.87 8.94
CA CYS A 77 18.12 27.97 9.51
C CYS A 77 18.76 28.49 10.79
N PRO A 78 19.68 29.46 10.70
CA PRO A 78 20.43 29.94 11.88
C PRO A 78 19.64 30.84 12.85
N ASP A 79 18.43 31.26 12.48
CA ASP A 79 17.66 32.21 13.28
C ASP A 79 16.59 31.54 14.16
N ASP A 80 16.50 32.01 15.43
CA ASP A 80 15.47 31.69 16.43
C ASP A 80 14.01 31.91 15.94
N GLN A 81 13.83 32.50 14.78
CA GLN A 81 12.53 32.74 14.17
C GLN A 81 11.99 31.51 13.42
N CYS A 82 12.80 30.55 13.06
CA CYS A 82 12.35 29.34 12.43
C CYS A 82 11.60 28.45 13.43
N ARG A 83 10.33 28.15 13.13
CA ARG A 83 9.46 27.37 14.01
C ARG A 83 10.00 25.95 14.26
N ILE A 84 10.82 25.43 13.34
CA ILE A 84 11.55 24.16 13.50
C ILE A 84 12.54 24.27 14.68
N HIS A 85 13.25 25.35 14.79
CA HIS A 85 14.20 25.59 15.89
C HIS A 85 13.50 25.62 17.26
N ARG A 86 12.32 26.27 17.35
CA ARG A 86 11.52 26.33 18.58
C ARG A 86 10.93 24.99 18.99
N LEU A 87 10.48 24.16 18.04
CA LEU A 87 9.92 22.83 18.31
C LEU A 87 10.98 21.83 18.80
N THR A 88 12.25 22.09 18.48
CA THR A 88 13.35 21.16 18.75
C THR A 88 14.25 21.60 19.92
N HIS A 89 14.26 22.89 20.24
CA HIS A 89 15.12 23.42 21.32
C HIS A 89 14.54 23.18 22.73
N ASN A 90 13.21 23.06 22.84
CA ASN A 90 12.51 22.85 24.13
C ASN A 90 12.27 21.38 24.48
N SER A 91 12.71 20.43 23.67
CA SER A 91 12.54 19.01 23.96
C SER A 91 13.88 18.42 24.41
N VAL A 92 13.97 18.13 25.71
CA VAL A 92 14.95 17.21 26.25
C VAL A 92 14.97 15.95 25.36
N PHE A 93 16.18 15.49 25.01
CA PHE A 93 16.39 14.33 24.14
C PHE A 93 15.93 13.02 24.82
N ASP A 94 14.63 12.83 24.94
CA ASP A 94 14.06 11.55 25.33
C ASP A 94 13.93 10.63 24.12
N ALA A 95 14.02 9.33 24.35
CA ALA A 95 13.87 8.31 23.30
C ALA A 95 12.56 8.47 22.50
N GLU A 96 11.52 9.03 23.11
CA GLU A 96 10.26 9.39 22.48
C GLU A 96 10.36 10.52 21.45
N ASN A 97 11.24 11.48 21.66
CA ASN A 97 11.50 12.61 20.75
C ASN A 97 12.32 12.21 19.51
N GLN A 98 13.06 11.10 19.56
CA GLN A 98 13.79 10.59 18.39
C GLN A 98 12.87 10.09 17.27
N LYS A 99 11.60 9.79 17.57
CA LYS A 99 10.60 9.37 16.58
C LYS A 99 9.87 10.53 15.90
N LYS A 100 10.00 11.76 16.38
CA LYS A 100 9.31 12.94 15.82
C LYS A 100 10.04 13.46 14.58
N THR A 101 9.33 13.51 13.45
CA THR A 101 9.88 14.01 12.17
C THR A 101 9.73 15.51 11.99
N CYS A 102 8.90 16.19 12.77
CA CYS A 102 8.43 17.56 12.54
C CYS A 102 7.74 17.78 11.17
N VAL A 103 7.43 16.70 10.46
CA VAL A 103 6.71 16.74 9.19
C VAL A 103 5.22 16.84 9.46
N SER A 104 4.58 17.83 8.88
CA SER A 104 3.13 18.00 8.88
C SER A 104 2.54 17.44 7.59
N ALA A 105 1.29 17.02 7.64
CA ALA A 105 0.61 16.49 6.47
C ALA A 105 -0.78 17.08 6.25
N GLU A 106 -1.11 17.25 4.99
CA GLU A 106 -2.47 17.51 4.52
C GLU A 106 -2.85 16.42 3.54
N MET A 107 -4.00 15.81 3.74
CA MET A 107 -4.55 14.82 2.81
C MET A 107 -5.81 15.37 2.18
N MET A 108 -5.92 15.25 0.87
CA MET A 108 -7.04 15.78 0.10
C MET A 108 -7.53 14.78 -0.94
N THR A 109 -8.82 14.87 -1.24
CA THR A 109 -9.41 14.18 -2.40
C THR A 109 -9.38 15.08 -3.63
N THR A 110 -9.54 14.50 -4.82
CA THR A 110 -9.67 15.28 -6.07
C THR A 110 -10.82 16.28 -6.02
N ASN A 111 -11.80 16.07 -5.19
CA ASN A 111 -12.98 16.95 -5.03
C ASN A 111 -12.74 18.10 -4.04
N GLY A 112 -11.50 18.31 -3.60
CA GLY A 112 -11.10 19.48 -2.82
C GLY A 112 -11.35 19.39 -1.31
N GLU A 113 -11.84 18.27 -0.77
CA GLU A 113 -11.89 18.08 0.67
C GLU A 113 -10.48 17.89 1.22
N VAL A 114 -10.09 18.71 2.18
CA VAL A 114 -8.77 18.71 2.78
C VAL A 114 -8.89 18.29 4.25
N TRP A 115 -8.10 17.31 4.64
CA TRP A 115 -7.91 16.92 6.02
C TRP A 115 -6.48 17.23 6.44
N ARG A 116 -6.33 18.00 7.52
CA ARG A 116 -5.03 18.25 8.13
C ARG A 116 -4.81 17.25 9.23
N ILE A 117 -3.67 16.58 9.20
CA ILE A 117 -3.21 15.78 10.32
C ILE A 117 -2.68 16.77 11.36
N PRO A 118 -3.32 16.88 12.54
CA PRO A 118 -3.12 18.03 13.44
C PRO A 118 -1.73 18.04 14.08
N GLU A 119 -1.09 16.88 14.20
CA GLU A 119 0.22 16.71 14.81
C GLU A 119 1.28 16.35 13.78
N ALA A 120 2.55 16.63 14.10
CA ALA A 120 3.65 16.14 13.28
C ALA A 120 3.64 14.60 13.26
N ILE A 121 3.83 14.01 12.09
CA ILE A 121 3.85 12.56 11.91
C ILE A 121 5.08 11.99 12.61
N SER A 122 4.88 10.99 13.45
CA SER A 122 5.96 10.22 14.06
C SER A 122 6.46 9.13 13.11
N LEU A 123 7.74 8.76 13.20
CA LEU A 123 8.29 7.65 12.44
C LEU A 123 7.62 6.34 12.87
N GLU A 124 7.30 5.50 11.90
CA GLU A 124 6.76 4.15 12.09
C GLU A 124 5.39 4.10 12.81
N VAL A 125 4.74 5.25 13.00
CA VAL A 125 3.42 5.34 13.60
C VAL A 125 2.41 5.80 12.55
N PRO A 126 1.32 5.06 12.31
CA PRO A 126 0.30 5.47 11.35
C PRO A 126 -0.42 6.75 11.78
N ALA A 127 -0.46 7.74 10.88
CA ALA A 127 -1.31 8.91 11.03
C ALA A 127 -2.55 8.74 10.16
N MET A 128 -3.74 8.75 10.78
CA MET A 128 -5.02 8.44 10.14
C MET A 128 -5.77 9.70 9.72
N ALA A 129 -6.31 9.72 8.51
CA ALA A 129 -7.08 10.84 7.97
C ALA A 129 -8.57 10.50 7.83
N GLN A 130 -9.45 11.27 8.47
CA GLN A 130 -10.89 11.12 8.34
C GLN A 130 -11.40 11.92 7.14
N LEU A 131 -11.48 11.30 6.00
CA LEU A 131 -11.91 11.90 4.74
C LEU A 131 -13.26 11.34 4.28
N ARG A 132 -13.95 12.10 3.47
CA ARG A 132 -15.17 11.69 2.78
C ARG A 132 -15.11 12.10 1.30
N ILE A 133 -15.89 11.42 0.48
CA ILE A 133 -16.08 11.81 -0.91
C ILE A 133 -17.47 12.41 -1.02
N ASN A 134 -17.51 13.71 -1.27
CA ASN A 134 -18.74 14.44 -1.49
C ASN A 134 -19.08 14.43 -2.98
N ASP A 135 -20.36 14.33 -3.29
CA ASP A 135 -20.88 14.62 -4.62
C ASP A 135 -21.08 16.15 -4.72
N MET A 136 -20.14 16.84 -5.34
CA MET A 136 -20.14 18.31 -5.42
C MET A 136 -20.90 18.86 -6.64
N SER A 137 -21.35 18.00 -7.54
CA SER A 137 -22.10 18.45 -8.73
C SER A 137 -23.22 17.47 -9.07
N ASP A 138 -24.40 18.03 -9.28
CA ASP A 138 -25.57 17.26 -9.74
C ASP A 138 -25.38 16.67 -11.15
N ASP A 139 -24.39 17.12 -11.92
CA ASP A 139 -24.23 16.82 -13.34
C ASP A 139 -23.17 15.77 -13.71
N VAL A 140 -22.21 15.43 -12.84
CA VAL A 140 -21.16 14.47 -13.17
C VAL A 140 -21.05 13.40 -12.10
N SER A 141 -21.41 12.17 -12.44
CA SER A 141 -21.20 11.03 -11.54
C SER A 141 -19.69 10.79 -11.37
N VAL A 142 -19.13 11.16 -10.22
CA VAL A 142 -17.74 10.83 -9.86
C VAL A 142 -17.63 9.31 -9.78
N LYS A 143 -16.91 8.70 -10.73
CA LYS A 143 -16.66 7.25 -10.78
C LYS A 143 -15.37 6.84 -10.09
N SER A 144 -14.43 7.78 -9.96
CA SER A 144 -13.14 7.55 -9.30
C SER A 144 -12.61 8.83 -8.68
N THR A 145 -11.72 8.69 -7.71
CA THR A 145 -11.01 9.79 -7.05
C THR A 145 -9.57 9.39 -6.76
N LEU A 146 -8.73 10.37 -6.47
CA LEU A 146 -7.36 10.17 -6.00
C LEU A 146 -7.21 10.82 -4.64
N LEU A 147 -6.40 10.22 -3.78
CA LEU A 147 -5.89 10.88 -2.59
C LEU A 147 -4.57 11.56 -2.93
N LYS A 148 -4.41 12.80 -2.49
CA LYS A 148 -3.17 13.57 -2.56
C LYS A 148 -2.71 13.86 -1.15
N LEU A 149 -1.52 13.38 -0.81
CA LEU A 149 -0.86 13.61 0.46
C LEU A 149 0.22 14.66 0.25
N ARG A 150 0.03 15.85 0.81
CA ARG A 150 1.05 16.89 0.87
C ARG A 150 1.82 16.76 2.18
N LEU A 151 3.12 16.61 2.08
CA LEU A 151 4.03 16.63 3.23
C LEU A 151 4.85 17.91 3.21
N PHE A 152 5.00 18.55 4.36
CA PHE A 152 5.72 19.82 4.49
C PHE A 152 6.26 20.03 5.91
N TYR A 153 7.29 20.85 6.03
CA TYR A 153 7.73 21.37 7.30
C TYR A 153 7.10 22.73 7.54
N GLN A 154 6.54 22.98 8.72
CA GLN A 154 5.88 24.24 9.04
C GLN A 154 6.85 25.43 8.93
N GLY A 155 6.60 26.33 7.99
CA GLY A 155 7.44 27.50 7.73
C GLY A 155 8.62 27.26 6.81
N CYS A 156 8.69 26.10 6.14
CA CYS A 156 9.69 25.72 5.13
C CYS A 156 8.99 25.22 3.86
N ASP A 157 9.80 24.89 2.85
CA ASP A 157 9.35 24.33 1.60
C ASP A 157 8.67 22.98 1.75
N ASP A 158 7.83 22.65 0.78
CA ASP A 158 7.14 21.38 0.71
C ASP A 158 8.14 20.24 0.49
N VAL A 159 7.97 19.14 1.21
CA VAL A 159 8.61 17.87 0.87
C VAL A 159 8.09 17.36 -0.46
N GLY A 160 6.76 17.43 -0.64
CA GLY A 160 6.12 17.08 -1.90
C GLY A 160 4.67 16.65 -1.74
N VAL A 161 4.06 16.31 -2.89
CA VAL A 161 2.69 15.80 -2.98
C VAL A 161 2.72 14.38 -3.53
N PHE A 162 2.38 13.41 -2.69
CA PHE A 162 2.30 11.99 -3.03
C PHE A 162 0.85 11.61 -3.37
N THR A 163 0.65 10.76 -4.36
CA THR A 163 -0.69 10.51 -4.90
C THR A 163 -1.02 9.01 -4.84
N SER A 164 -2.23 8.65 -4.40
CA SER A 164 -2.72 7.27 -4.47
C SER A 164 -2.94 6.82 -5.91
N LYS A 165 -3.12 5.52 -6.13
CA LYS A 165 -3.79 5.04 -7.34
C LYS A 165 -5.28 5.43 -7.31
N SER A 166 -5.96 5.19 -8.43
CA SER A 166 -7.38 5.51 -8.57
C SER A 166 -8.24 4.69 -7.61
N ILE A 167 -9.04 5.38 -6.81
CA ILE A 167 -10.04 4.80 -5.91
C ILE A 167 -11.38 4.79 -6.65
N SER A 168 -11.98 3.62 -6.82
CA SER A 168 -13.29 3.48 -7.43
C SER A 168 -14.37 4.03 -6.51
N VAL A 169 -15.32 4.81 -7.05
CA VAL A 169 -16.39 5.42 -6.25
C VAL A 169 -17.73 4.80 -6.61
N VAL A 170 -18.39 4.20 -5.62
CA VAL A 170 -19.69 3.54 -5.76
C VAL A 170 -20.79 4.32 -5.05
N SER A 171 -21.97 4.35 -5.64
CA SER A 171 -23.16 5.02 -5.07
C SER A 171 -23.76 4.23 -3.92
N LYS A 172 -23.92 2.92 -4.11
CA LYS A 172 -24.44 1.96 -3.12
C LYS A 172 -23.65 0.67 -3.23
N PRO A 173 -23.46 -0.07 -2.12
CA PRO A 173 -22.98 -1.43 -2.21
C PRO A 173 -23.88 -2.22 -3.15
N HIS A 174 -23.30 -2.97 -4.07
CA HIS A 174 -24.09 -3.80 -4.96
C HIS A 174 -24.87 -4.83 -4.14
N ARG A 175 -26.20 -4.81 -4.26
CA ARG A 175 -27.00 -5.96 -3.83
C ARG A 175 -26.75 -7.05 -4.87
N SER A 176 -26.08 -8.12 -4.48
CA SER A 176 -25.87 -9.24 -5.40
C SER A 176 -27.22 -9.84 -5.79
N VAL A 177 -27.63 -9.57 -6.99
CA VAL A 177 -28.73 -10.26 -7.64
C VAL A 177 -28.19 -10.74 -8.97
N SER A 178 -28.15 -12.06 -9.08
CA SER A 178 -27.98 -12.86 -10.33
C SER A 178 -26.55 -13.25 -10.75
N VAL A 179 -26.54 -14.48 -11.19
CA VAL A 179 -25.52 -15.32 -11.77
C VAL A 179 -24.96 -14.84 -13.14
N THR A 180 -25.14 -13.59 -13.50
CA THR A 180 -24.41 -13.05 -14.64
C THR A 180 -23.04 -12.58 -14.17
N PRO A 181 -21.95 -13.06 -14.78
CA PRO A 181 -20.64 -12.53 -14.48
C PRO A 181 -20.65 -11.04 -14.83
N VAL A 182 -20.88 -10.21 -13.83
CA VAL A 182 -20.65 -8.79 -13.96
C VAL A 182 -19.14 -8.69 -13.99
N SER A 183 -18.58 -8.43 -15.16
CA SER A 183 -17.15 -8.16 -15.38
C SER A 183 -16.74 -6.84 -14.72
N ASN A 184 -17.03 -6.71 -13.44
CA ASN A 184 -16.70 -5.53 -12.66
C ASN A 184 -15.48 -5.86 -11.79
N ASN A 185 -14.48 -5.02 -11.84
CA ASN A 185 -13.30 -5.01 -10.98
C ASN A 185 -13.61 -4.86 -9.46
N LEU A 186 -14.80 -5.26 -9.03
CA LEU A 186 -15.31 -5.15 -7.66
C LEU A 186 -15.41 -6.49 -6.94
N SER A 187 -15.06 -7.61 -7.58
CA SER A 187 -15.00 -8.93 -6.94
C SER A 187 -13.67 -9.14 -6.26
N PHE A 188 -13.69 -9.76 -5.08
CA PHE A 188 -12.48 -10.18 -4.41
C PHE A 188 -11.88 -11.42 -5.06
N LYS A 189 -10.55 -11.42 -5.14
CA LYS A 189 -9.74 -12.55 -5.60
C LYS A 189 -8.85 -13.07 -4.49
N SER A 190 -8.49 -14.33 -4.58
CA SER A 190 -7.47 -14.92 -3.71
C SER A 190 -6.14 -14.19 -3.88
N GLY A 191 -5.57 -13.72 -2.77
CA GLY A 191 -4.40 -12.85 -2.74
C GLY A 191 -4.74 -11.35 -2.59
N ASP A 192 -5.99 -10.95 -2.67
CA ASP A 192 -6.38 -9.55 -2.42
C ASP A 192 -6.12 -9.15 -0.96
N ILE A 193 -5.74 -7.90 -0.77
CA ILE A 193 -5.60 -7.28 0.55
C ILE A 193 -6.92 -6.63 0.94
N ILE A 194 -7.40 -6.97 2.13
CA ILE A 194 -8.66 -6.50 2.68
C ILE A 194 -8.51 -5.97 4.09
N THR A 195 -9.45 -5.16 4.50
CA THR A 195 -9.72 -4.84 5.91
C THR A 195 -11.14 -5.26 6.26
N LEU A 196 -11.37 -5.57 7.52
CA LEU A 196 -12.64 -6.02 8.02
C LEU A 196 -13.18 -5.03 9.05
N SER A 197 -14.42 -4.58 8.86
CA SER A 197 -15.08 -3.66 9.79
C SER A 197 -16.45 -4.18 10.19
N VAL A 198 -16.75 -4.13 11.49
CA VAL A 198 -18.09 -4.29 12.02
C VAL A 198 -18.73 -2.91 12.16
N ARG A 199 -19.93 -2.74 11.64
CA ARG A 199 -20.69 -1.51 11.79
C ARG A 199 -22.09 -1.80 12.32
N SER A 200 -22.38 -1.28 13.49
CA SER A 200 -23.72 -1.25 14.05
C SER A 200 -24.23 0.21 14.18
N THR A 201 -25.48 0.37 14.61
CA THR A 201 -26.05 1.71 14.90
C THR A 201 -25.31 2.44 16.02
N LYS A 202 -24.62 1.72 16.89
CA LYS A 202 -23.98 2.27 18.10
C LYS A 202 -22.46 2.37 17.99
N MET A 203 -21.83 1.59 17.10
CA MET A 203 -20.38 1.54 17.02
C MET A 203 -19.87 1.12 15.64
N THR A 204 -18.61 1.43 15.38
CA THR A 204 -17.79 0.84 14.32
C THR A 204 -16.51 0.32 14.97
N ARG A 205 -16.05 -0.86 14.57
CA ARG A 205 -14.76 -1.43 14.97
C ARG A 205 -14.12 -2.11 13.76
N ASN A 206 -12.83 -2.02 13.67
CA ASN A 206 -12.04 -2.70 12.64
C ASN A 206 -11.35 -3.91 13.27
N LEU A 207 -11.18 -4.98 12.51
CA LEU A 207 -10.31 -6.08 12.91
C LEU A 207 -8.86 -5.60 12.88
N CYS A 208 -8.16 -5.82 13.98
CA CYS A 208 -6.79 -5.34 14.18
C CYS A 208 -5.93 -6.46 14.80
N VAL A 209 -4.65 -6.50 14.43
CA VAL A 209 -3.63 -7.31 15.08
C VAL A 209 -2.64 -6.36 15.74
N ASN A 210 -2.36 -6.58 17.01
CA ASN A 210 -1.44 -5.75 17.76
C ASN A 210 -0.64 -6.61 18.74
N GLY A 211 0.67 -6.74 18.47
CA GLY A 211 1.57 -7.54 19.29
C GLY A 211 1.14 -9.00 19.39
N GLY A 212 0.72 -9.62 18.31
CA GLY A 212 0.26 -11.00 18.26
C GLY A 212 -1.18 -11.23 18.69
N VAL A 213 -1.90 -10.19 19.12
CA VAL A 213 -3.28 -10.31 19.60
C VAL A 213 -4.26 -9.73 18.58
N ILE A 214 -5.27 -10.53 18.22
CA ILE A 214 -6.35 -10.11 17.35
C ILE A 214 -7.43 -9.41 18.18
N CYS A 215 -7.78 -8.19 17.82
CA CYS A 215 -8.74 -7.36 18.56
C CYS A 215 -9.62 -6.51 17.63
N GLY A 216 -10.63 -5.87 18.20
CA GLY A 216 -11.42 -4.83 17.54
C GLY A 216 -10.97 -3.45 17.98
N ASP A 217 -10.61 -2.57 17.06
CA ASP A 217 -10.14 -1.22 17.37
C ASP A 217 -10.77 -0.15 16.47
N LEU A 218 -10.60 1.12 16.88
CA LEU A 218 -10.91 2.32 16.13
C LEU A 218 -10.01 3.46 16.65
N PRO A 219 -9.29 4.18 15.81
CA PRO A 219 -9.37 4.23 14.35
C PRO A 219 -8.51 3.20 13.62
N TYR A 220 -7.69 2.45 14.33
CA TYR A 220 -6.72 1.53 13.75
C TYR A 220 -7.38 0.31 13.10
N TYR A 221 -6.71 -0.28 12.15
CA TYR A 221 -7.08 -1.52 11.47
C TYR A 221 -5.82 -2.26 11.02
N SER A 222 -5.93 -3.57 10.88
CA SER A 222 -4.93 -4.35 10.17
C SER A 222 -5.41 -4.72 8.79
N THR A 223 -4.46 -4.98 7.91
CA THR A 223 -4.70 -5.48 6.57
C THR A 223 -4.46 -6.98 6.53
N PHE A 224 -5.34 -7.69 5.86
CA PHE A 224 -5.27 -9.15 5.74
C PHE A 224 -5.23 -9.53 4.27
N THR A 225 -4.38 -10.47 3.92
CA THR A 225 -4.48 -11.16 2.64
C THR A 225 -5.54 -12.25 2.78
N ILE A 226 -6.54 -12.25 1.89
CA ILE A 226 -7.57 -13.27 1.84
C ILE A 226 -7.18 -14.36 0.83
N HIS A 227 -7.01 -15.58 1.30
CA HIS A 227 -6.63 -16.72 0.48
C HIS A 227 -7.77 -17.71 0.35
N LEU A 228 -8.05 -18.15 -0.89
CA LEU A 228 -8.90 -19.30 -1.15
C LEU A 228 -8.10 -20.58 -0.85
N VAL A 229 -8.62 -21.44 0.01
CA VAL A 229 -7.94 -22.65 0.46
C VAL A 229 -8.84 -23.88 0.32
N ASP A 230 -8.21 -25.06 0.23
CA ASP A 230 -8.97 -26.30 0.22
C ASP A 230 -9.42 -26.67 1.64
N GLU A 231 -10.67 -27.13 1.77
CA GLU A 231 -11.28 -27.51 3.05
C GLU A 231 -10.46 -28.61 3.74
N ASN A 232 -9.97 -29.59 2.98
CA ASN A 232 -9.24 -30.77 3.46
C ASN A 232 -7.75 -30.54 3.73
N MET A 233 -7.25 -29.30 3.57
CA MET A 233 -5.83 -29.00 3.78
C MET A 233 -5.51 -28.97 5.28
N GLU A 234 -4.52 -29.74 5.73
CA GLU A 234 -4.08 -29.73 7.12
C GLU A 234 -3.50 -28.37 7.53
N GLU A 235 -3.77 -27.94 8.77
CA GLU A 235 -3.15 -26.74 9.33
C GLU A 235 -1.64 -26.94 9.45
N GLY A 236 -0.86 -25.96 8.95
CA GLY A 236 0.61 -26.01 8.98
C GLY A 236 1.27 -26.47 7.67
N THR A 237 0.52 -27.01 6.70
CA THR A 237 1.04 -27.21 5.34
C THR A 237 1.18 -25.89 4.61
N GLN A 238 2.19 -25.77 3.73
CA GLN A 238 2.32 -24.62 2.85
C GLN A 238 0.98 -24.40 2.12
N ILE A 239 0.38 -23.22 2.31
CA ILE A 239 -0.90 -22.87 1.70
C ILE A 239 -0.74 -22.99 0.19
N LYS A 240 -1.38 -23.98 -0.42
CA LYS A 240 -1.47 -24.07 -1.88
C LYS A 240 -2.47 -23.00 -2.31
N VAL A 241 -1.96 -21.78 -2.50
CA VAL A 241 -2.77 -20.61 -2.83
C VAL A 241 -3.25 -20.75 -4.27
N ARG A 242 -4.54 -20.67 -4.47
CA ARG A 242 -5.15 -20.52 -5.79
C ARG A 242 -5.14 -19.03 -6.13
N GLU A 243 -3.99 -18.51 -6.53
CA GLU A 243 -3.82 -17.09 -6.83
C GLU A 243 -4.79 -16.63 -7.94
N ASN A 244 -5.32 -15.42 -7.76
CA ASN A 244 -6.22 -14.76 -8.71
C ASN A 244 -7.58 -15.43 -8.99
N GLU A 245 -7.92 -16.53 -8.32
CA GLU A 245 -9.28 -17.08 -8.41
C GLU A 245 -10.28 -16.17 -7.68
N THR A 246 -11.45 -15.98 -8.28
CA THR A 246 -12.52 -15.17 -7.67
C THR A 246 -13.08 -15.86 -6.44
N ILE A 247 -13.20 -15.11 -5.35
CA ILE A 247 -13.79 -15.61 -4.10
C ILE A 247 -15.30 -15.56 -4.20
N THR A 248 -15.92 -16.70 -3.91
CA THR A 248 -17.38 -16.83 -3.89
C THR A 248 -17.88 -17.13 -2.48
N TYR A 249 -19.10 -16.73 -2.17
CA TYR A 249 -19.73 -17.15 -0.91
C TYR A 249 -19.84 -18.68 -0.87
N GLY A 250 -19.73 -19.25 0.31
CA GLY A 250 -19.66 -20.69 0.54
C GLY A 250 -18.24 -21.27 0.46
N SER A 251 -17.28 -20.56 -0.13
CA SER A 251 -15.88 -21.01 -0.23
C SER A 251 -15.18 -20.96 1.12
N VAL A 252 -14.13 -21.78 1.26
CA VAL A 252 -13.24 -21.77 2.42
C VAL A 252 -12.10 -20.79 2.18
N VAL A 253 -11.90 -19.88 3.11
CA VAL A 253 -10.86 -18.85 3.06
C VAL A 253 -9.99 -18.88 4.31
N LYS A 254 -8.76 -18.39 4.16
CA LYS A 254 -7.84 -18.09 5.25
C LYS A 254 -7.43 -16.63 5.16
N LEU A 255 -7.50 -15.93 6.29
CA LEU A 255 -7.05 -14.55 6.43
C LEU A 255 -5.68 -14.57 7.11
N VAL A 256 -4.71 -13.86 6.52
CA VAL A 256 -3.35 -13.73 7.05
C VAL A 256 -3.02 -12.26 7.15
N ASP A 257 -2.69 -11.81 8.36
CA ASP A 257 -2.25 -10.43 8.59
C ASP A 257 -0.99 -10.11 7.78
N THR A 258 -0.95 -8.95 7.15
CA THR A 258 0.14 -8.60 6.22
C THR A 258 1.41 -8.11 6.92
N GLU A 259 1.32 -7.66 8.17
CA GLU A 259 2.45 -7.11 8.92
C GLU A 259 3.07 -8.15 9.85
N GLU A 260 2.26 -8.75 10.72
CA GLU A 260 2.74 -9.73 11.70
C GLU A 260 2.68 -11.17 11.19
N ASN A 261 2.13 -11.39 9.98
CA ASN A 261 1.97 -12.70 9.34
C ASN A 261 1.16 -13.70 10.21
N ILE A 262 0.24 -13.19 11.00
CA ILE A 262 -0.65 -13.99 11.84
C ILE A 262 -1.83 -14.48 11.01
N GLY A 263 -2.00 -15.78 10.92
CA GLY A 263 -3.13 -16.41 10.23
C GLY A 263 -4.30 -16.68 11.17
N LEU A 264 -5.51 -16.28 10.77
CA LEU A 264 -6.72 -16.77 11.40
C LEU A 264 -6.96 -18.23 10.99
N PRO A 265 -7.76 -19.00 11.76
CA PRO A 265 -8.20 -20.33 11.35
C PRO A 265 -8.89 -20.32 9.98
N LYS A 266 -8.96 -21.47 9.31
CA LYS A 266 -9.77 -21.62 8.10
C LYS A 266 -11.23 -21.42 8.41
N MET A 267 -11.91 -20.64 7.59
CA MET A 267 -13.30 -20.29 7.79
C MET A 267 -14.06 -20.35 6.46
N ARG A 268 -15.35 -20.68 6.52
CA ARG A 268 -16.25 -20.55 5.40
C ARG A 268 -16.80 -19.14 5.34
N ILE A 269 -16.66 -18.46 4.21
CA ILE A 269 -17.23 -17.14 4.00
C ILE A 269 -18.68 -17.28 3.59
N LEU A 270 -19.61 -16.77 4.39
CA LEU A 270 -21.03 -16.83 4.16
C LEU A 270 -21.62 -15.46 3.84
N ARG A 271 -22.64 -15.46 3.01
CA ARG A 271 -23.36 -14.24 2.69
C ARG A 271 -24.15 -13.76 3.90
N ALA A 272 -24.05 -12.47 4.18
CA ALA A 272 -24.84 -11.81 5.21
C ALA A 272 -25.48 -10.53 4.67
N ASP A 273 -26.75 -10.32 4.97
CA ASP A 273 -27.47 -9.08 4.63
C ASP A 273 -28.32 -8.60 5.83
N GLU A 274 -29.21 -7.67 5.60
CA GLU A 274 -30.14 -7.15 6.61
C GLU A 274 -31.12 -8.21 7.17
N ARG A 275 -31.26 -9.32 6.45
CA ARG A 275 -32.19 -10.42 6.83
C ARG A 275 -31.52 -11.50 7.66
N GLY A 276 -30.17 -11.61 7.53
CA GLY A 276 -29.43 -12.60 8.27
C GLY A 276 -28.24 -13.20 7.51
N ILE A 277 -27.72 -14.30 8.06
CA ILE A 277 -26.66 -15.10 7.46
C ILE A 277 -27.30 -16.26 6.70
N ASP A 278 -26.98 -16.39 5.42
CA ASP A 278 -27.44 -17.49 4.57
C ASP A 278 -26.50 -18.70 4.71
N LEU A 279 -26.95 -19.71 5.44
CA LEU A 279 -26.21 -20.96 5.66
C LEU A 279 -26.27 -21.95 4.49
N SER A 280 -27.17 -21.71 3.52
CA SER A 280 -27.39 -22.62 2.40
C SER A 280 -26.66 -22.24 1.11
N THR A 281 -25.83 -21.19 1.18
CA THR A 281 -25.09 -20.71 0.01
C THR A 281 -24.05 -21.73 -0.43
N GLU A 282 -24.25 -22.33 -1.60
CA GLU A 282 -23.28 -23.22 -2.21
C GLU A 282 -22.10 -22.42 -2.83
N PRO A 283 -20.86 -22.95 -2.77
CA PRO A 283 -19.71 -22.32 -3.41
C PRO A 283 -19.93 -22.15 -4.94
N GLY A 284 -19.45 -21.03 -5.48
CA GLY A 284 -19.49 -20.77 -6.93
C GLY A 284 -20.72 -20.05 -7.45
N LEU A 285 -21.78 -19.86 -6.63
CA LEU A 285 -22.99 -19.20 -7.09
C LEU A 285 -22.93 -17.67 -7.06
N TYR A 286 -22.29 -17.09 -6.05
CA TYR A 286 -22.27 -15.64 -5.83
C TYR A 286 -20.87 -15.17 -5.50
N GLU A 287 -20.36 -14.21 -6.25
CA GLU A 287 -19.09 -13.58 -5.97
C GLU A 287 -19.16 -12.70 -4.74
N VAL A 288 -18.06 -12.65 -3.97
CA VAL A 288 -17.89 -11.72 -2.86
C VAL A 288 -17.44 -10.38 -3.42
N LEU A 289 -18.28 -9.36 -3.29
CA LEU A 289 -18.01 -8.02 -3.82
C LEU A 289 -17.58 -7.04 -2.72
N HIS A 290 -16.91 -5.98 -3.16
CA HIS A 290 -16.49 -4.89 -2.28
C HIS A 290 -17.67 -4.27 -1.53
N PHE A 291 -17.47 -3.90 -0.27
CA PHE A 291 -18.50 -3.35 0.63
C PHE A 291 -19.70 -4.28 0.92
N GLN A 292 -19.60 -5.55 0.58
CA GLN A 292 -20.60 -6.51 1.05
C GLN A 292 -20.28 -6.98 2.46
N ARG A 293 -21.34 -7.38 3.15
CA ARG A 293 -21.20 -8.03 4.45
C ARG A 293 -21.03 -9.52 4.27
N ALA A 294 -20.18 -10.10 5.10
CA ALA A 294 -19.99 -11.53 5.21
C ALA A 294 -19.94 -11.95 6.67
N ALA A 295 -20.26 -13.21 6.91
CA ALA A 295 -19.96 -13.90 8.14
C ALA A 295 -18.88 -14.93 7.87
N PHE A 296 -17.97 -15.13 8.82
CA PHE A 296 -16.91 -16.11 8.74
C PHE A 296 -17.20 -17.24 9.74
N GLN A 297 -17.64 -18.38 9.22
CA GLN A 297 -18.00 -19.56 9.98
C GLN A 297 -16.77 -20.45 10.19
N PHE A 298 -16.48 -20.87 11.42
CA PHE A 298 -15.41 -21.80 11.69
C PHE A 298 -15.73 -23.19 11.13
N LEU A 299 -14.74 -23.86 10.56
CA LEU A 299 -14.93 -25.20 10.00
C LEU A 299 -15.09 -26.28 11.06
N ASP A 300 -14.37 -26.14 12.17
CA ASP A 300 -14.37 -27.10 13.27
C ASP A 300 -15.68 -27.13 14.05
N ASP A 301 -16.37 -25.99 14.10
CA ASP A 301 -17.72 -25.89 14.67
C ASP A 301 -18.61 -24.94 13.81
N PRO A 302 -19.50 -25.52 12.98
CA PRO A 302 -20.38 -24.72 12.10
C PRO A 302 -21.36 -23.80 12.84
N ASN A 303 -21.48 -23.89 14.16
CA ASN A 303 -22.29 -22.97 14.95
C ASN A 303 -21.51 -21.74 15.41
N LEU A 304 -20.17 -21.71 15.23
CA LEU A 304 -19.30 -20.63 15.66
C LEU A 304 -18.91 -19.72 14.49
N PHE A 305 -18.92 -18.42 14.76
CA PHE A 305 -18.57 -17.36 13.82
C PHE A 305 -17.53 -16.42 14.38
N LEU A 306 -16.71 -15.85 13.51
CA LEU A 306 -15.78 -14.78 13.88
C LEU A 306 -16.58 -13.55 14.32
N GLY A 307 -16.41 -13.11 15.55
CA GLY A 307 -17.14 -11.97 16.07
C GLY A 307 -16.37 -11.18 17.13
N LEU A 308 -16.97 -10.08 17.58
CA LEU A 308 -16.49 -9.30 18.71
C LEU A 308 -17.33 -9.57 19.95
N ASP A 309 -16.73 -9.51 21.14
CA ASP A 309 -17.48 -9.62 22.40
C ASP A 309 -18.51 -8.47 22.51
N ASP A 310 -19.72 -8.81 22.98
CA ASP A 310 -20.81 -7.85 23.08
C ASP A 310 -20.65 -6.86 24.24
N LYS A 311 -19.72 -7.12 25.15
CA LYS A 311 -19.50 -6.29 26.33
C LYS A 311 -18.46 -5.19 26.08
N ASP A 312 -17.32 -5.57 25.52
CA ASP A 312 -16.20 -4.63 25.32
C ASP A 312 -16.03 -4.21 23.86
N TYR A 313 -16.57 -5.00 22.90
CA TYR A 313 -16.44 -4.79 21.46
C TYR A 313 -14.97 -4.72 20.97
N GLN A 314 -14.03 -5.20 21.78
CA GLN A 314 -12.61 -5.23 21.47
C GLN A 314 -12.09 -6.66 21.37
N THR A 315 -12.59 -7.56 22.21
CA THR A 315 -12.16 -8.95 22.21
C THR A 315 -12.75 -9.67 21.02
N VAL A 316 -11.89 -10.27 20.18
CA VAL A 316 -12.30 -11.15 19.08
C VAL A 316 -12.59 -12.54 19.65
N ARG A 317 -13.71 -13.12 19.27
CA ARG A 317 -14.16 -14.44 19.74
C ARG A 317 -14.78 -15.28 18.65
N ALA A 318 -14.69 -16.60 18.83
CA ALA A 318 -15.61 -17.53 18.19
C ALA A 318 -16.97 -17.43 18.91
N LYS A 319 -17.97 -16.88 18.24
CA LYS A 319 -19.28 -16.62 18.81
C LYS A 319 -20.31 -17.59 18.28
N PRO A 320 -21.11 -18.23 19.16
CA PRO A 320 -22.26 -18.98 18.68
C PRO A 320 -23.28 -17.99 18.09
N CYS A 321 -23.60 -18.22 16.84
CA CYS A 321 -24.74 -17.53 16.24
C CYS A 321 -26.03 -18.13 16.79
N ILE A 322 -26.53 -17.60 17.86
CA ILE A 322 -27.73 -18.16 18.56
C ILE A 322 -28.97 -17.65 17.88
N GLN A 323 -29.78 -18.53 17.20
CA GLN A 323 -30.74 -18.15 16.62
C GLN A 323 -31.99 -18.78 16.34
N SER A 324 -33.04 -18.12 16.34
CA SER A 324 -34.29 -18.39 15.65
C SER A 324 -34.03 -18.41 14.13
N GLY A 325 -33.51 -19.53 13.64
CA GLY A 325 -33.40 -19.71 12.19
C GLY A 325 -34.78 -19.83 11.60
N PHE A 326 -35.08 -19.11 10.54
CA PHE A 326 -36.28 -19.28 9.74
C PHE A 326 -35.95 -19.76 8.33
N LEU A 327 -36.87 -20.51 7.72
CA LEU A 327 -36.73 -20.83 6.32
C LEU A 327 -37.30 -19.69 5.48
N SER A 328 -36.53 -19.22 4.53
CA SER A 328 -37.00 -18.27 3.54
C SER A 328 -38.10 -18.88 2.68
N LYS A 329 -38.83 -18.07 1.92
CA LYS A 329 -39.85 -18.57 0.97
C LYS A 329 -39.28 -19.52 -0.08
N THR A 330 -37.96 -19.51 -0.27
CA THR A 330 -37.21 -20.39 -1.19
C THR A 330 -36.62 -21.63 -0.52
N GLY A 331 -36.91 -21.88 0.78
CA GLY A 331 -36.42 -23.02 1.53
C GLY A 331 -34.99 -22.83 2.09
N GLN A 332 -34.40 -21.63 1.94
CA GLN A 332 -33.06 -21.32 2.48
C GLN A 332 -33.12 -21.13 3.99
N ARG A 333 -32.18 -21.71 4.69
CA ARG A 333 -32.01 -21.50 6.13
C ARG A 333 -31.26 -20.20 6.40
N ILE A 334 -31.94 -19.24 7.00
CA ILE A 334 -31.41 -17.93 7.36
C ILE A 334 -31.35 -17.81 8.88
N ILE A 335 -30.25 -17.33 9.40
CA ILE A 335 -30.05 -17.05 10.82
C ILE A 335 -29.94 -15.53 10.99
N GLU A 336 -30.66 -14.97 11.96
CA GLU A 336 -30.51 -13.55 12.32
C GLU A 336 -29.17 -13.33 13.03
N PRO A 337 -28.22 -12.56 12.45
CA PRO A 337 -26.94 -12.32 13.07
C PRO A 337 -27.07 -11.22 14.13
N ILE A 338 -26.26 -11.34 15.17
CA ILE A 338 -25.93 -10.17 15.97
C ILE A 338 -25.00 -9.27 15.12
N PRO A 339 -25.15 -7.94 15.17
CA PRO A 339 -24.33 -7.01 14.37
C PRO A 339 -22.81 -7.21 14.48
N THR A 340 -22.34 -7.77 15.59
CA THR A 340 -20.91 -8.04 15.86
C THR A 340 -20.38 -9.30 15.20
N GLU A 341 -21.19 -10.08 14.50
CA GLU A 341 -20.82 -11.33 13.83
C GLU A 341 -20.75 -11.17 12.31
N THR A 342 -21.04 -9.98 11.79
CA THR A 342 -20.99 -9.70 10.36
C THR A 342 -19.97 -8.62 10.06
N TRP A 343 -19.11 -8.90 9.09
CA TRP A 343 -18.00 -8.06 8.71
C TRP A 343 -18.24 -7.42 7.35
N LEU A 344 -17.99 -6.13 7.26
CA LEU A 344 -17.92 -5.41 6.00
C LEU A 344 -16.52 -5.62 5.42
N LEU A 345 -16.44 -6.14 4.19
CA LEU A 345 -15.19 -6.38 3.50
C LEU A 345 -14.82 -5.16 2.66
N ILE A 346 -13.66 -4.61 2.94
CA ILE A 346 -13.17 -3.40 2.27
C ILE A 346 -11.85 -3.71 1.60
N PRO A 347 -11.76 -3.58 0.27
CA PRO A 347 -10.51 -3.78 -0.44
C PRO A 347 -9.54 -2.66 -0.07
N HIS A 348 -8.31 -3.05 0.27
CA HIS A 348 -7.28 -2.13 0.68
C HIS A 348 -6.11 -2.12 -0.30
N GLU A 349 -5.42 -1.01 -0.40
CA GLU A 349 -4.17 -0.87 -1.12
C GLU A 349 -3.17 -0.06 -0.31
N THR A 350 -1.91 -0.49 -0.41
CA THR A 350 -0.79 0.21 0.19
C THR A 350 0.23 0.50 -0.90
N ILE A 351 0.66 1.75 -0.99
CA ILE A 351 1.76 2.16 -1.87
C ILE A 351 2.88 2.77 -1.04
N VAL A 352 4.11 2.56 -1.50
CA VAL A 352 5.30 3.04 -0.82
C VAL A 352 6.13 3.86 -1.81
N TYR A 353 6.32 5.12 -1.50
CA TYR A 353 7.29 5.96 -2.17
C TYR A 353 8.58 5.97 -1.38
N THR A 354 9.70 5.78 -2.06
CA THR A 354 11.02 5.87 -1.44
C THR A 354 11.88 6.86 -2.20
N PHE A 355 12.53 7.77 -1.48
CA PHE A 355 13.49 8.71 -2.04
C PHE A 355 14.67 8.90 -1.07
N ALA A 356 15.79 9.38 -1.60
CA ALA A 356 16.97 9.69 -0.82
C ALA A 356 17.65 10.97 -1.34
N GLU A 357 18.19 11.75 -0.43
CA GLU A 357 18.91 13.02 -0.69
C GLU A 357 20.29 12.99 -0.03
N PRO A 358 21.29 12.35 -0.63
CA PRO A 358 22.61 12.16 0.00
C PRO A 358 23.37 13.44 0.31
N ASP A 359 23.24 14.46 -0.52
CA ASP A 359 23.98 15.74 -0.42
C ASP A 359 23.24 16.82 0.39
N GLY A 360 22.03 16.54 0.83
CA GLY A 360 21.18 17.52 1.50
C GLY A 360 19.79 17.57 0.90
N CYS A 361 18.95 18.47 1.41
CA CYS A 361 17.62 18.68 0.84
C CYS A 361 17.74 19.27 -0.58
N ALA A 362 16.94 18.77 -1.50
CA ALA A 362 16.81 19.37 -2.83
C ALA A 362 16.24 20.78 -2.75
N ASP A 363 16.53 21.62 -3.74
CA ASP A 363 16.02 23.00 -3.84
C ASP A 363 14.52 23.08 -4.14
N GLY A 364 13.80 21.99 -4.01
CA GLY A 364 12.36 21.90 -4.27
C GLY A 364 11.76 20.57 -3.83
N PRO A 365 10.47 20.36 -4.10
CA PRO A 365 9.79 19.13 -3.68
C PRO A 365 10.39 17.89 -4.34
N VAL A 366 10.47 16.78 -3.59
CA VAL A 366 10.95 15.50 -4.11
C VAL A 366 9.96 14.86 -5.10
N THR A 367 8.76 15.40 -5.19
CA THR A 367 7.73 14.93 -6.15
C THR A 367 7.78 15.72 -7.48
N PRO A 368 7.32 15.12 -8.61
CA PRO A 368 6.76 13.78 -8.68
C PRO A 368 7.79 12.70 -8.37
N ALA A 369 7.45 11.81 -7.43
CA ALA A 369 8.28 10.66 -7.08
C ALA A 369 7.78 9.44 -7.87
N PRO A 370 8.66 8.67 -8.54
CA PRO A 370 8.25 7.48 -9.27
C PRO A 370 7.76 6.39 -8.31
N LEU A 371 6.66 5.74 -8.67
CA LEU A 371 6.20 4.49 -8.09
C LEU A 371 6.53 3.38 -9.07
N PHE A 372 7.30 2.39 -8.62
CA PHE A 372 7.71 1.26 -9.44
C PHE A 372 6.71 0.11 -9.30
N GLU A 373 6.14 -0.39 -10.41
CA GLU A 373 5.15 -1.47 -10.38
C GLU A 373 5.67 -2.76 -10.99
N SER A 374 6.32 -2.68 -12.14
CA SER A 374 6.86 -3.84 -12.82
C SER A 374 8.06 -3.48 -13.69
N CYS A 375 8.86 -4.49 -14.03
CA CYS A 375 9.89 -4.37 -15.03
C CYS A 375 9.88 -5.59 -15.95
N MET A 376 10.18 -5.38 -17.23
CA MET A 376 10.23 -6.43 -18.25
C MET A 376 11.46 -6.28 -19.10
N GLU A 377 12.29 -7.33 -19.16
CA GLU A 377 13.42 -7.40 -20.09
C GLU A 377 12.93 -7.74 -21.49
N PHE A 378 13.54 -7.15 -22.49
CA PHE A 378 13.31 -7.46 -23.91
C PHE A 378 14.60 -7.36 -24.74
N ALA A 379 14.53 -7.67 -26.03
CA ALA A 379 15.70 -7.72 -26.92
C ALA A 379 16.85 -8.58 -26.35
N LYS A 380 16.54 -9.82 -25.90
CA LYS A 380 17.49 -10.78 -25.33
C LYS A 380 18.16 -10.27 -24.03
N GLY A 381 17.49 -9.38 -23.29
CA GLY A 381 18.01 -8.82 -22.04
C GLY A 381 18.93 -7.60 -22.23
N GLU A 382 18.96 -7.00 -23.43
CA GLU A 382 19.71 -5.78 -23.68
C GLU A 382 18.98 -4.53 -23.12
N TYR A 383 17.65 -4.58 -23.11
CA TYR A 383 16.80 -3.47 -22.64
C TYR A 383 15.82 -3.93 -21.56
N VAL A 384 15.44 -2.99 -20.72
CA VAL A 384 14.38 -3.16 -19.74
C VAL A 384 13.36 -2.04 -19.85
N THR A 385 12.08 -2.40 -19.82
CA THR A 385 11.00 -1.44 -19.63
C THR A 385 10.61 -1.45 -18.16
N VAL A 386 10.65 -0.29 -17.53
CA VAL A 386 10.17 -0.08 -16.16
C VAL A 386 8.82 0.61 -16.24
N ASN A 387 7.81 -0.01 -15.70
CA ASN A 387 6.43 0.51 -15.63
C ASN A 387 6.08 0.93 -14.22
N GLY A 388 5.21 1.94 -14.13
CA GLY A 388 4.78 2.49 -12.86
C GLY A 388 4.07 3.82 -13.03
N MET A 389 4.30 4.77 -12.12
CA MET A 389 3.67 6.09 -12.13
C MET A 389 4.71 7.17 -11.78
N GLY A 390 4.45 8.39 -12.20
CA GLY A 390 5.24 9.57 -11.78
C GLY A 390 6.60 9.71 -12.45
N PHE A 391 6.87 8.99 -13.55
CA PHE A 391 8.10 9.18 -14.30
C PHE A 391 8.13 10.54 -15.02
N THR A 392 9.30 11.14 -15.09
CA THR A 392 9.53 12.43 -15.75
C THR A 392 10.76 12.37 -16.65
N PRO A 393 10.88 13.29 -17.65
CA PRO A 393 12.07 13.36 -18.50
C PRO A 393 13.36 13.77 -17.75
N ARG A 394 13.24 14.20 -16.49
CA ARG A 394 14.37 14.60 -15.63
C ARG A 394 15.05 13.40 -14.94
N LEU A 395 14.53 12.18 -15.13
CA LEU A 395 15.02 10.96 -14.48
C LEU A 395 16.00 10.22 -15.38
N GLN A 396 17.17 9.91 -14.88
CA GLN A 396 18.13 9.01 -15.48
C GLN A 396 18.26 7.73 -14.67
N ALA A 397 18.24 6.59 -15.33
CA ALA A 397 18.41 5.30 -14.68
C ALA A 397 19.90 4.98 -14.43
N PHE A 398 20.13 4.28 -13.33
CA PHE A 398 21.44 3.74 -12.97
C PHE A 398 21.25 2.28 -12.51
N LEU A 399 22.21 1.45 -12.86
CA LEU A 399 22.35 0.12 -12.27
C LEU A 399 23.57 0.14 -11.35
N ASP A 400 23.34 0.06 -10.04
CA ASP A 400 24.35 0.45 -9.06
C ASP A 400 24.92 1.85 -9.39
N ASP A 401 26.21 1.99 -9.72
CA ASP A 401 26.83 3.26 -10.08
C ASP A 401 27.03 3.45 -11.61
N ILE A 402 26.42 2.57 -12.43
CA ILE A 402 26.52 2.64 -13.91
C ILE A 402 25.34 3.47 -14.44
N PRO A 403 25.59 4.61 -15.12
CA PRO A 403 24.53 5.34 -15.79
C PRO A 403 24.02 4.57 -17.02
N LEU A 404 22.70 4.41 -17.11
CA LEU A 404 22.05 3.72 -18.21
C LEU A 404 21.54 4.71 -19.27
N ASP A 405 21.58 4.34 -20.54
CA ASP A 405 20.84 5.07 -21.56
C ASP A 405 19.34 4.96 -21.25
N THR A 406 18.73 6.08 -20.91
CA THR A 406 17.35 6.16 -20.44
C THR A 406 16.48 6.86 -21.46
N TYR A 407 15.38 6.24 -21.83
CA TYR A 407 14.42 6.73 -22.81
C TYR A 407 13.07 6.93 -22.14
N TYR A 408 12.70 8.17 -21.92
CA TYR A 408 11.39 8.52 -21.39
C TYR A 408 10.30 8.26 -22.43
N LYS A 409 9.30 7.47 -22.12
CA LYS A 409 8.11 7.25 -22.95
C LYS A 409 6.95 8.14 -22.53
N ASN A 410 6.55 8.03 -21.30
CA ASN A 410 5.47 8.81 -20.70
C ASN A 410 5.57 8.74 -19.15
N SER A 411 4.61 9.31 -18.44
CA SER A 411 4.57 9.30 -16.96
C SER A 411 4.42 7.90 -16.33
N GLU A 412 4.15 6.87 -17.14
CA GLU A 412 3.91 5.50 -16.68
C GLU A 412 5.00 4.52 -17.11
N SER A 413 5.93 4.94 -18.00
CA SER A 413 6.94 4.02 -18.55
C SER A 413 8.22 4.71 -18.98
N VAL A 414 9.34 4.09 -18.62
CA VAL A 414 10.69 4.40 -19.11
C VAL A 414 11.35 3.15 -19.63
N VAL A 415 12.24 3.30 -20.62
CA VAL A 415 13.06 2.21 -21.15
C VAL A 415 14.52 2.51 -20.86
N CYS A 416 15.24 1.49 -20.41
CA CYS A 416 16.66 1.61 -20.14
C CYS A 416 17.44 0.53 -20.90
N ARG A 417 18.61 0.88 -21.39
CA ARG A 417 19.57 -0.08 -21.91
C ARG A 417 20.40 -0.62 -20.75
N LEU A 418 20.38 -1.92 -20.55
CA LEU A 418 21.21 -2.57 -19.53
C LEU A 418 22.69 -2.50 -19.92
N PRO A 419 23.60 -2.44 -18.94
CA PRO A 419 25.03 -2.36 -19.20
C PRO A 419 25.57 -3.71 -19.70
N THR A 420 26.65 -3.65 -20.47
CA THR A 420 27.41 -4.84 -20.89
C THR A 420 28.07 -5.54 -19.68
N ASP A 421 28.51 -6.78 -19.89
CA ASP A 421 29.21 -7.51 -18.82
C ASP A 421 30.54 -6.83 -18.44
N GLU A 422 31.24 -6.23 -19.40
CA GLU A 422 32.47 -5.47 -19.18
C GLU A 422 32.21 -4.20 -18.35
N GLU A 423 31.15 -3.44 -18.65
CA GLU A 423 30.75 -2.26 -17.87
C GLU A 423 30.37 -2.66 -16.42
N ARG A 424 29.72 -3.81 -16.24
CA ARG A 424 29.38 -4.37 -14.91
C ARG A 424 30.64 -4.76 -14.13
N GLU A 425 31.60 -5.42 -14.77
CA GLU A 425 32.86 -5.83 -14.12
C GLU A 425 33.65 -4.62 -13.63
N VAL A 426 33.77 -3.57 -14.43
CA VAL A 426 34.42 -2.32 -14.05
C VAL A 426 33.72 -1.66 -12.86
N SER A 427 32.39 -1.62 -12.85
CA SER A 427 31.62 -1.08 -11.73
C SER A 427 31.79 -1.89 -10.46
N VAL A 428 31.68 -3.22 -10.55
CA VAL A 428 31.87 -4.13 -9.41
C VAL A 428 33.25 -3.96 -8.79
N ALA A 429 34.31 -3.89 -9.61
CA ALA A 429 35.67 -3.67 -9.14
C ALA A 429 35.79 -2.31 -8.39
N ARG A 430 35.22 -1.26 -8.96
CA ARG A 430 35.23 0.09 -8.37
C ARG A 430 34.45 0.17 -7.05
N LEU A 431 33.23 -0.42 -6.98
CA LEU A 431 32.42 -0.42 -5.78
C LEU A 431 33.10 -1.22 -4.65
N ARG A 432 33.67 -2.39 -4.97
CA ARG A 432 34.43 -3.19 -4.00
C ARG A 432 35.68 -2.45 -3.48
N ALA A 433 36.38 -1.73 -4.34
CA ALA A 433 37.50 -0.88 -3.91
C ALA A 433 37.07 0.24 -2.95
N ALA A 434 35.84 0.72 -3.08
CA ALA A 434 35.21 1.67 -2.16
C ALA A 434 34.57 1.01 -0.91
N GLY A 435 34.69 -0.30 -0.73
CA GLY A 435 34.07 -1.05 0.38
C GLY A 435 32.55 -1.27 0.23
N ILE A 436 32.00 -1.07 -0.97
CA ILE A 436 30.56 -1.17 -1.25
C ILE A 436 30.28 -2.51 -1.89
N GLN A 437 29.25 -3.22 -1.40
CA GLN A 437 28.77 -4.46 -1.98
C GLN A 437 27.81 -4.17 -3.15
N PRO A 438 28.13 -4.56 -4.39
CA PRO A 438 27.23 -4.38 -5.52
C PRO A 438 25.95 -5.21 -5.33
N LYS A 439 24.78 -4.63 -5.59
CA LYS A 439 23.48 -5.28 -5.49
C LYS A 439 22.80 -5.48 -6.84
N SER A 440 23.38 -4.91 -7.90
CA SER A 440 22.73 -4.81 -9.21
C SER A 440 21.35 -4.17 -9.15
N GLN A 441 21.19 -3.20 -8.26
CA GLN A 441 19.93 -2.51 -7.99
C GLN A 441 19.72 -1.39 -9.02
N LEU A 442 18.51 -1.32 -9.56
CA LEU A 442 18.09 -0.20 -10.39
C LEU A 442 17.65 0.98 -9.52
N CYS A 443 18.21 2.15 -9.79
CA CYS A 443 17.79 3.42 -9.19
C CYS A 443 17.48 4.44 -10.30
N LEU A 444 16.52 5.33 -10.06
CA LEU A 444 16.32 6.51 -10.86
C LEU A 444 16.89 7.73 -10.14
N LEU A 445 17.64 8.52 -10.83
CA LEU A 445 18.25 9.75 -10.31
C LEU A 445 17.67 10.95 -11.04
N ARG A 446 17.17 11.93 -10.30
CA ARG A 446 16.69 13.20 -10.83
C ARG A 446 17.87 14.16 -11.02
N ASP A 447 17.77 15.10 -11.94
CA ASP A 447 18.84 16.04 -12.33
C ASP A 447 19.31 16.98 -11.19
N ASP A 448 18.55 17.11 -10.11
CA ASP A 448 18.92 17.82 -8.89
C ASP A 448 19.56 16.92 -7.79
N GLY A 449 19.70 15.63 -8.07
CA GLY A 449 20.37 14.70 -7.17
C GLY A 449 19.49 13.86 -6.28
N VAL A 450 18.17 13.98 -6.37
CA VAL A 450 17.25 13.09 -5.65
C VAL A 450 17.30 11.69 -6.25
N ILE A 451 17.51 10.69 -5.41
CA ILE A 451 17.59 9.28 -5.77
C ILE A 451 16.26 8.60 -5.44
N TYR A 452 15.74 7.83 -6.38
CA TYR A 452 14.57 6.97 -6.20
C TYR A 452 14.98 5.51 -6.38
N PRO A 453 15.23 4.78 -5.29
CA PRO A 453 15.59 3.36 -5.36
C PRO A 453 14.39 2.52 -5.76
N SER A 454 14.61 1.54 -6.64
CA SER A 454 13.62 0.52 -6.93
C SER A 454 13.89 -0.76 -6.14
N THR A 455 12.94 -1.68 -6.15
CA THR A 455 13.13 -3.06 -5.64
C THR A 455 13.67 -4.00 -6.71
N PHE A 456 13.87 -3.51 -7.94
CA PHE A 456 14.32 -4.33 -9.07
C PHE A 456 15.83 -4.50 -9.05
N ASN A 457 16.23 -5.76 -9.10
CA ASN A 457 17.62 -6.17 -9.17
C ASN A 457 17.85 -6.98 -10.47
N PHE A 458 18.96 -6.70 -11.14
CA PHE A 458 19.36 -7.38 -12.36
C PHE A 458 20.68 -8.13 -12.14
N PRO A 459 20.66 -9.26 -11.44
CA PRO A 459 21.86 -10.04 -11.19
C PRO A 459 22.46 -10.53 -12.50
N ARG A 460 23.75 -10.74 -12.50
CA ARG A 460 24.47 -11.32 -13.67
C ARG A 460 23.86 -12.68 -13.98
N LYS A 461 23.45 -12.92 -15.23
CA LYS A 461 23.07 -14.25 -15.69
C LYS A 461 24.33 -15.10 -15.63
N SER A 462 24.39 -16.11 -14.77
CA SER A 462 25.46 -17.11 -14.79
C SER A 462 25.45 -17.77 -16.16
N ILE A 463 26.51 -17.56 -16.95
CA ILE A 463 26.73 -18.31 -18.18
C ILE A 463 27.03 -19.73 -17.70
N VAL A 464 26.03 -20.58 -17.69
CA VAL A 464 26.26 -22.03 -17.67
C VAL A 464 27.00 -22.31 -18.96
N LYS A 465 28.33 -22.48 -18.88
CA LYS A 465 29.10 -23.05 -19.98
C LYS A 465 28.54 -24.47 -20.14
N GLU A 466 27.71 -24.66 -21.16
CA GLU A 466 27.48 -26.00 -21.69
C GLU A 466 28.86 -26.52 -22.08
N GLU A 467 29.41 -27.43 -21.29
CA GLU A 467 30.57 -28.19 -21.72
C GLU A 467 30.14 -28.97 -22.97
N PRO A 468 30.89 -28.84 -24.06
CA PRO A 468 30.60 -29.65 -25.24
C PRO A 468 30.71 -31.11 -24.84
N SER A 469 29.56 -31.80 -24.88
CA SER A 469 29.52 -33.26 -24.75
C SER A 469 30.42 -33.86 -25.83
N CYS A 470 31.55 -34.45 -25.36
CA CYS A 470 32.39 -35.29 -26.19
C CYS A 470 31.67 -36.58 -26.59
#